data_05a7be75b1f853bd64d74ae173751697
#
_entry.id   05a7be75b1f853bd64d74ae173751697
#
_cell.length_a   1.000
_cell.length_b   1.000
_cell.length_c   1.000
_cell.angle_alpha   90.00
_cell.angle_beta   90.00
_cell.angle_gamma   90.00
#
_symmetry.space_group_name_H-M   'P 1'
#
loop_
_entity.id
_entity.type
_entity.pdbx_description
1 polymer ?
#
loop_
_entity_poly.entity_id
_entity_poly.type
_entity_poly.pdbx_seq_one_letter_code
_entity_poly.pdbx_strand_id
1 'polypeptide(L)'
;MINEMDDPEPKDQPTSPVPYEPAQPPMIEPPAAPLAYEPAQPPVIEPPEQPVGYAKPQRPTVEALAPAISGRPSPGQHLRTAGSALVNWWRAVSIEALCVAVLWLIGLEILRVPLAPAWALVAGLMAFVPNIGGVIALIGPVFCILVTGKDLERLAFLLGLYAIIVVIDQLVLQPWLMKKATRVPIWASIFVPIILGIVIPFWGVLLAPPLLAIVYAFRKPKVRQVKL
;
A
#
# COMPACT_ATOMS: atom_id res chain seq x y z
N MET A 1 51.29 38.58 45.91
CA MET A 1 51.39 39.04 44.53
C MET A 1 50.08 38.73 43.88
N ILE A 2 49.06 39.53 44.06
CA ILE A 2 48.62 40.70 43.30
C ILE A 2 48.70 40.42 41.81
N ASN A 3 47.54 40.13 41.21
CA ASN A 3 47.15 40.62 39.91
C ASN A 3 45.64 40.44 39.86
N GLU A 4 44.97 41.46 40.10
CA GLU A 4 44.43 42.51 39.22
C GLU A 4 43.26 41.99 38.35
N MET A 5 42.11 42.33 38.90
CA MET A 5 40.80 42.32 38.29
C MET A 5 40.79 43.17 37.03
N ASP A 6 40.44 42.68 35.92
CA ASP A 6 39.98 43.41 34.77
C ASP A 6 38.46 43.36 34.73
N ASP A 7 37.86 44.48 35.03
CA ASP A 7 36.45 44.81 34.93
C ASP A 7 36.07 45.03 33.45
N PRO A 8 35.07 44.48 32.89
CA PRO A 8 34.52 44.93 31.62
C PRO A 8 33.52 46.05 31.86
N GLU A 9 33.84 47.21 31.32
CA GLU A 9 33.09 48.43 31.20
C GLU A 9 31.67 48.22 30.60
N PRO A 10 30.61 48.81 31.18
CA PRO A 10 29.27 48.72 30.57
C PRO A 10 29.12 49.87 29.54
N LYS A 11 29.06 49.53 28.28
CA LYS A 11 28.64 50.42 27.20
C LYS A 11 27.18 50.20 26.84
N ASP A 12 26.30 50.75 27.62
CA ASP A 12 24.94 51.05 27.19
C ASP A 12 24.70 52.55 27.30
N GLN A 13 25.03 53.28 26.24
CA GLN A 13 24.49 54.57 26.02
C GLN A 13 23.12 54.45 25.32
N PRO A 14 22.09 55.08 25.84
CA PRO A 14 20.81 55.14 25.19
C PRO A 14 20.89 55.98 23.92
N THR A 15 20.72 55.38 22.79
CA THR A 15 20.54 56.08 21.53
C THR A 15 19.26 56.86 21.58
N SER A 16 19.42 58.16 21.35
CA SER A 16 18.35 59.17 21.28
C SER A 16 17.24 58.68 20.32
N PRO A 17 15.97 58.95 20.67
CA PRO A 17 14.84 58.55 19.82
C PRO A 17 14.92 59.29 18.49
N VAL A 18 14.85 58.48 17.41
CA VAL A 18 14.70 58.97 16.04
C VAL A 18 13.36 59.71 15.94
N PRO A 19 13.31 60.92 15.38
CA PRO A 19 12.05 61.66 15.23
C PRO A 19 11.11 60.84 14.32
N TYR A 20 9.90 60.62 14.82
CA TYR A 20 8.85 59.97 14.08
C TYR A 20 8.37 60.93 12.96
N GLU A 21 8.70 60.63 11.74
CA GLU A 21 8.13 61.28 10.57
C GLU A 21 6.81 60.58 10.22
N PRO A 22 5.67 61.25 10.30
CA PRO A 22 4.39 60.64 10.02
C PRO A 22 4.36 60.21 8.55
N ALA A 23 4.15 58.90 8.29
CA ALA A 23 3.97 58.37 6.96
C ALA A 23 2.83 59.10 6.26
N GLN A 24 3.10 59.63 5.07
CA GLN A 24 2.08 60.25 4.24
C GLN A 24 1.00 59.17 3.92
N PRO A 25 -0.29 59.54 4.03
CA PRO A 25 -1.34 58.61 3.67
C PRO A 25 -1.22 58.21 2.18
N PRO A 26 -1.47 56.95 1.82
CA PRO A 26 -1.39 56.52 0.42
C PRO A 26 -2.34 57.37 -0.43
N MET A 27 -1.82 57.98 -1.49
CA MET A 27 -2.66 58.68 -2.50
C MET A 27 -3.54 57.59 -3.14
N ILE A 28 -4.83 57.66 -2.80
CA ILE A 28 -5.85 56.83 -3.46
C ILE A 28 -6.09 57.49 -4.81
N GLU A 29 -5.58 56.91 -5.88
CA GLU A 29 -5.95 57.30 -7.22
C GLU A 29 -7.48 57.18 -7.38
N PRO A 30 -8.14 58.21 -7.94
CA PRO A 30 -9.57 58.14 -8.18
C PRO A 30 -9.85 56.95 -9.09
N PRO A 31 -10.94 56.20 -8.84
CA PRO A 31 -11.27 55.04 -9.65
C PRO A 31 -11.42 55.48 -11.13
N ALA A 32 -10.75 54.71 -12.02
CA ALA A 32 -10.85 54.93 -13.45
C ALA A 32 -12.32 55.00 -13.86
N ALA A 33 -12.66 55.97 -14.71
CA ALA A 33 -14.01 56.11 -15.20
C ALA A 33 -14.54 54.77 -15.74
N PRO A 34 -15.81 54.41 -15.44
CA PRO A 34 -16.36 53.14 -15.92
C PRO A 34 -16.25 53.07 -17.41
N LEU A 35 -15.56 52.03 -17.90
CA LEU A 35 -15.53 51.74 -19.34
C LEU A 35 -16.97 51.62 -19.84
N ALA A 36 -17.31 52.42 -20.85
CA ALA A 36 -18.62 52.36 -21.47
C ALA A 36 -18.90 50.90 -21.85
N TYR A 37 -19.89 50.30 -21.18
CA TYR A 37 -20.35 48.96 -21.51
C TYR A 37 -21.03 49.00 -22.85
N GLU A 38 -20.34 48.58 -23.88
CA GLU A 38 -20.94 48.30 -25.19
C GLU A 38 -21.62 46.91 -25.04
N PRO A 39 -22.97 46.84 -25.12
CA PRO A 39 -23.62 45.56 -24.95
C PRO A 39 -23.17 44.63 -26.10
N ALA A 40 -22.49 43.55 -25.74
CA ALA A 40 -22.11 42.51 -26.69
C ALA A 40 -23.37 42.05 -27.42
N GLN A 41 -23.34 42.12 -28.76
CA GLN A 41 -24.44 41.57 -29.56
C GLN A 41 -24.63 40.10 -29.17
N PRO A 42 -25.86 39.66 -28.91
CA PRO A 42 -26.09 38.26 -28.58
C PRO A 42 -25.55 37.39 -29.72
N PRO A 43 -24.87 36.28 -29.41
CA PRO A 43 -24.38 35.40 -30.46
C PRO A 43 -25.53 34.99 -31.35
N VAL A 44 -25.38 35.19 -32.65
CA VAL A 44 -26.33 34.70 -33.65
C VAL A 44 -26.22 33.17 -33.60
N ILE A 45 -27.15 32.53 -32.90
CA ILE A 45 -27.28 31.08 -32.91
C ILE A 45 -27.93 30.73 -34.24
N GLU A 46 -27.11 30.38 -35.22
CA GLU A 46 -27.65 29.78 -36.45
C GLU A 46 -28.37 28.49 -36.04
N PRO A 47 -29.63 28.31 -36.41
CA PRO A 47 -30.35 27.09 -36.14
C PRO A 47 -29.57 25.92 -36.78
N PRO A 48 -29.35 24.80 -36.09
CA PRO A 48 -28.62 23.67 -36.64
C PRO A 48 -29.30 23.21 -37.92
N GLU A 49 -28.56 23.20 -39.02
CA GLU A 49 -29.06 22.88 -40.37
C GLU A 49 -29.63 21.46 -40.52
N GLN A 50 -29.42 20.60 -39.52
CA GLN A 50 -30.01 19.27 -39.47
C GLN A 50 -30.50 18.99 -38.08
N PRO A 51 -31.67 18.37 -37.90
CA PRO A 51 -32.07 17.85 -36.59
C PRO A 51 -30.99 16.86 -36.17
N VAL A 52 -30.26 17.20 -35.09
CA VAL A 52 -29.40 16.23 -34.41
C VAL A 52 -30.32 15.09 -34.08
N GLY A 53 -30.25 14.01 -34.87
CA GLY A 53 -31.02 12.82 -34.62
C GLY A 53 -30.61 12.28 -33.26
N TYR A 54 -31.37 12.64 -32.24
CA TYR A 54 -31.26 11.93 -30.96
C TYR A 54 -31.53 10.46 -31.27
N ALA A 55 -30.48 9.69 -31.45
CA ALA A 55 -30.60 8.26 -31.52
C ALA A 55 -31.32 7.88 -30.22
N LYS A 56 -32.62 7.62 -30.35
CA LYS A 56 -33.47 7.21 -29.26
C LYS A 56 -32.71 6.09 -28.55
N PRO A 57 -32.37 6.23 -27.25
CA PRO A 57 -31.60 5.19 -26.58
C PRO A 57 -32.31 3.87 -26.85
N GLN A 58 -31.71 3.04 -27.66
CA GLN A 58 -32.24 1.73 -27.98
C GLN A 58 -32.31 0.98 -26.70
N ARG A 59 -33.52 0.85 -26.14
CA ARG A 59 -33.72 -0.06 -24.98
C ARG A 59 -33.20 -1.40 -25.46
N PRO A 60 -32.19 -1.96 -24.76
CA PRO A 60 -31.67 -3.26 -25.16
C PRO A 60 -32.87 -4.20 -25.26
N THR A 61 -33.03 -4.80 -26.42
CA THR A 61 -34.09 -5.79 -26.65
C THR A 61 -33.98 -6.90 -25.61
N VAL A 62 -35.10 -7.43 -25.19
CA VAL A 62 -35.16 -8.53 -24.19
C VAL A 62 -34.23 -9.69 -24.60
N GLU A 63 -34.01 -9.85 -25.88
CA GLU A 63 -33.08 -10.82 -26.46
C GLU A 63 -31.61 -10.48 -26.20
N ALA A 64 -31.24 -9.20 -26.16
CA ALA A 64 -29.90 -8.76 -25.77
C ALA A 64 -29.67 -8.81 -24.25
N LEU A 65 -30.75 -8.74 -23.45
CA LEU A 65 -30.71 -8.93 -22.00
C LEU A 65 -30.80 -10.41 -21.59
N ALA A 66 -31.34 -11.28 -22.44
CA ALA A 66 -31.51 -12.71 -22.15
C ALA A 66 -30.22 -13.41 -21.66
N PRO A 67 -29.02 -13.20 -22.27
CA PRO A 67 -27.78 -13.78 -21.72
C PRO A 67 -27.32 -13.14 -20.41
N ALA A 68 -27.76 -11.93 -20.06
CA ALA A 68 -27.46 -11.30 -18.79
C ALA A 68 -28.37 -11.80 -17.64
N ILE A 69 -29.58 -12.21 -17.99
CA ILE A 69 -30.59 -12.69 -17.03
C ILE A 69 -30.53 -14.22 -16.83
N SER A 70 -30.17 -14.97 -17.88
CA SER A 70 -30.06 -16.43 -17.83
C SER A 70 -28.74 -16.96 -17.30
N GLY A 71 -27.83 -16.08 -16.94
CA GLY A 71 -26.46 -16.43 -16.54
C GLY A 71 -26.34 -16.81 -15.05
N ARG A 72 -27.11 -17.78 -14.54
CA ARG A 72 -26.62 -18.53 -13.37
C ARG A 72 -25.35 -19.25 -13.83
N PRO A 73 -24.18 -18.88 -13.27
CA PRO A 73 -22.94 -19.52 -13.68
C PRO A 73 -23.06 -21.02 -13.45
N SER A 74 -22.75 -21.81 -14.48
CA SER A 74 -22.81 -23.27 -14.38
C SER A 74 -21.85 -23.75 -13.29
N PRO A 75 -22.12 -24.90 -12.64
CA PRO A 75 -21.22 -25.48 -11.63
C PRO A 75 -19.77 -25.56 -12.10
N GLY A 76 -19.53 -25.85 -13.38
CA GLY A 76 -18.20 -25.88 -13.99
C GLY A 76 -17.52 -24.50 -14.06
N GLN A 77 -18.29 -23.42 -14.21
CA GLN A 77 -17.72 -22.06 -14.18
C GLN A 77 -17.32 -21.66 -12.74
N HIS A 78 -18.08 -22.09 -11.73
CA HIS A 78 -17.72 -21.90 -10.34
C HIS A 78 -16.41 -22.63 -9.99
N LEU A 79 -16.27 -23.89 -10.40
CA LEU A 79 -15.01 -24.62 -10.19
C LEU A 79 -13.82 -23.97 -10.89
N ARG A 80 -13.98 -23.52 -12.12
CA ARG A 80 -12.91 -22.82 -12.85
C ARG A 80 -12.53 -21.51 -12.19
N THR A 81 -13.49 -20.76 -11.68
CA THR A 81 -13.25 -19.48 -10.97
C THR A 81 -12.53 -19.73 -9.65
N ALA A 82 -12.97 -20.71 -8.87
CA ALA A 82 -12.31 -21.09 -7.63
C ALA A 82 -10.89 -21.62 -7.88
N GLY A 83 -10.72 -22.51 -8.86
CA GLY A 83 -9.42 -23.05 -9.23
C GLY A 83 -8.44 -21.96 -9.69
N SER A 84 -8.89 -21.04 -10.55
CA SER A 84 -8.02 -19.93 -10.98
C SER A 84 -7.66 -18.97 -9.85
N ALA A 85 -8.55 -18.74 -8.89
CA ALA A 85 -8.25 -17.92 -7.71
C ALA A 85 -7.21 -18.60 -6.82
N LEU A 86 -7.33 -19.91 -6.61
CA LEU A 86 -6.40 -20.69 -5.82
C LEU A 86 -5.01 -20.75 -6.48
N VAL A 87 -4.94 -21.00 -7.78
CA VAL A 87 -3.67 -21.01 -8.53
C VAL A 87 -3.00 -19.65 -8.49
N ASN A 88 -3.76 -18.56 -8.66
CA ASN A 88 -3.20 -17.21 -8.59
C ASN A 88 -2.69 -16.87 -7.18
N TRP A 89 -3.41 -17.28 -6.14
CA TRP A 89 -2.97 -17.14 -4.77
C TRP A 89 -1.69 -17.95 -4.51
N TRP A 90 -1.68 -19.23 -4.89
CA TRP A 90 -0.51 -20.11 -4.74
C TRP A 90 0.74 -19.53 -5.41
N ARG A 91 0.56 -19.04 -6.64
CA ARG A 91 1.63 -18.39 -7.39
C ARG A 91 2.18 -17.15 -6.68
N ALA A 92 1.29 -16.31 -6.12
CA ALA A 92 1.68 -15.13 -5.38
C ALA A 92 2.51 -15.49 -4.14
N VAL A 93 2.02 -16.41 -3.32
CA VAL A 93 2.71 -16.86 -2.09
C VAL A 93 4.03 -17.57 -2.41
N SER A 94 4.09 -18.35 -3.51
CA SER A 94 5.36 -18.98 -3.93
C SER A 94 6.42 -17.96 -4.33
N ILE A 95 6.03 -16.87 -4.99
CA ILE A 95 6.95 -15.78 -5.34
C ILE A 95 7.41 -15.07 -4.05
N GLU A 96 6.49 -14.79 -3.14
CA GLU A 96 6.80 -14.21 -1.83
C GLU A 96 7.81 -15.08 -1.06
N ALA A 97 7.51 -16.38 -0.94
CA ALA A 97 8.37 -17.35 -0.28
C ALA A 97 9.78 -17.40 -0.87
N LEU A 98 9.89 -17.35 -2.19
CA LEU A 98 11.18 -17.30 -2.88
C LEU A 98 11.94 -16.00 -2.57
N CYS A 99 11.27 -14.85 -2.63
CA CYS A 99 11.88 -13.56 -2.29
C CYS A 99 12.36 -13.54 -0.84
N VAL A 100 11.53 -14.00 0.08
CA VAL A 100 11.87 -14.08 1.53
C VAL A 100 13.06 -15.02 1.73
N ALA A 101 13.07 -16.20 1.07
CA ALA A 101 14.20 -17.13 1.14
C ALA A 101 15.51 -16.50 0.64
N VAL A 102 15.47 -15.75 -0.46
CA VAL A 102 16.64 -15.06 -1.01
C VAL A 102 17.14 -13.96 -0.07
N LEU A 103 16.23 -13.16 0.50
CA LEU A 103 16.59 -12.13 1.47
C LEU A 103 17.24 -12.73 2.72
N TRP A 104 16.67 -13.81 3.25
CA TRP A 104 17.26 -14.54 4.37
C TRP A 104 18.61 -15.13 4.01
N LEU A 105 18.76 -15.75 2.83
CA LEU A 105 20.02 -16.32 2.38
C LEU A 105 21.13 -15.27 2.36
N ILE A 106 20.87 -14.15 1.69
CA ILE A 106 21.84 -13.06 1.59
C ILE A 106 22.21 -12.53 2.98
N GLY A 107 21.21 -12.27 3.82
CA GLY A 107 21.44 -11.73 5.15
C GLY A 107 22.21 -12.69 6.07
N LEU A 108 21.85 -13.97 6.08
CA LEU A 108 22.53 -14.99 6.90
C LEU A 108 23.96 -15.28 6.42
N GLU A 109 24.22 -15.23 5.10
CA GLU A 109 25.56 -15.37 4.55
C GLU A 109 26.45 -14.17 4.94
N ILE A 110 25.93 -12.95 4.90
CA ILE A 110 26.64 -11.74 5.37
C ILE A 110 26.98 -11.86 6.86
N LEU A 111 26.04 -12.36 7.67
CA LEU A 111 26.24 -12.56 9.10
C LEU A 111 27.11 -13.81 9.40
N ARG A 112 27.47 -14.59 8.38
CA ARG A 112 28.22 -15.86 8.51
C ARG A 112 27.59 -16.81 9.49
N VAL A 113 26.26 -16.94 9.43
CA VAL A 113 25.52 -17.90 10.25
C VAL A 113 25.73 -19.32 9.70
N PRO A 114 26.09 -20.31 10.54
CA PRO A 114 26.20 -21.68 10.07
C PRO A 114 24.91 -22.19 9.46
N LEU A 115 25.02 -22.98 8.39
CA LEU A 115 23.87 -23.54 7.67
C LEU A 115 22.90 -22.47 7.09
N ALA A 116 23.41 -21.29 6.72
CA ALA A 116 22.62 -20.21 6.15
C ALA A 116 21.66 -20.66 5.04
N PRO A 117 22.06 -21.48 4.04
CA PRO A 117 21.14 -21.93 3.00
C PRO A 117 19.97 -22.78 3.55
N ALA A 118 20.23 -23.61 4.55
CA ALA A 118 19.19 -24.44 5.17
C ALA A 118 18.16 -23.57 5.91
N TRP A 119 18.62 -22.59 6.68
CA TRP A 119 17.74 -21.68 7.41
C TRP A 119 16.97 -20.75 6.46
N ALA A 120 17.59 -20.31 5.37
CA ALA A 120 16.92 -19.53 4.33
C ALA A 120 15.81 -20.33 3.64
N LEU A 121 16.05 -21.61 3.36
CA LEU A 121 15.02 -22.50 2.83
C LEU A 121 13.86 -22.68 3.81
N VAL A 122 14.17 -22.90 5.11
CA VAL A 122 13.13 -22.97 6.16
C VAL A 122 12.34 -21.67 6.23
N ALA A 123 13.00 -20.52 6.15
CA ALA A 123 12.32 -19.20 6.17
C ALA A 123 11.38 -19.05 4.98
N GLY A 124 11.80 -19.43 3.77
CA GLY A 124 10.94 -19.42 2.59
C GLY A 124 9.75 -20.37 2.73
N LEU A 125 9.94 -21.58 3.27
CA LEU A 125 8.84 -22.52 3.53
C LEU A 125 7.88 -21.97 4.59
N MET A 126 8.41 -21.34 5.63
CA MET A 126 7.59 -20.73 6.69
C MET A 126 6.81 -19.50 6.21
N ALA A 127 7.22 -18.85 5.12
CA ALA A 127 6.46 -17.75 4.51
C ALA A 127 5.05 -18.17 4.05
N PHE A 128 4.80 -19.46 3.83
CA PHE A 128 3.44 -19.98 3.57
C PHE A 128 2.52 -19.85 4.80
N VAL A 129 3.07 -19.65 6.00
CA VAL A 129 2.29 -19.48 7.23
C VAL A 129 2.26 -18.01 7.61
N PRO A 130 1.17 -17.27 7.31
CA PRO A 130 1.10 -15.83 7.53
C PRO A 130 1.35 -15.47 9.01
N ASN A 131 2.06 -14.38 9.24
CA ASN A 131 2.33 -13.77 10.55
C ASN A 131 3.18 -14.59 11.53
N ILE A 132 3.14 -15.92 11.47
CA ILE A 132 3.85 -16.81 12.39
C ILE A 132 5.16 -17.30 11.78
N GLY A 133 5.18 -17.48 10.45
CA GLY A 133 6.28 -18.11 9.72
C GLY A 133 7.62 -17.40 9.92
N GLY A 134 7.65 -16.08 9.89
CA GLY A 134 8.87 -15.29 10.09
C GLY A 134 9.47 -15.47 11.49
N VAL A 135 8.64 -15.55 12.52
CA VAL A 135 9.09 -15.77 13.91
C VAL A 135 9.68 -17.17 14.06
N ILE A 136 9.02 -18.19 13.50
CA ILE A 136 9.52 -19.58 13.55
C ILE A 136 10.84 -19.69 12.80
N ALA A 137 10.95 -19.05 11.64
CA ALA A 137 12.16 -19.04 10.83
C ALA A 137 13.37 -18.44 11.57
N LEU A 138 13.15 -17.52 12.50
CA LEU A 138 14.20 -16.87 13.30
C LEU A 138 14.80 -17.82 14.34
N ILE A 139 14.07 -18.82 14.84
CA ILE A 139 14.48 -19.69 15.94
C ILE A 139 15.79 -20.41 15.63
N GLY A 140 15.92 -20.97 14.43
CA GLY A 140 17.10 -21.72 14.04
C GLY A 140 18.38 -20.90 13.98
N PRO A 141 18.42 -19.77 13.24
CA PRO A 141 19.56 -18.86 13.21
C PRO A 141 19.94 -18.32 14.60
N VAL A 142 18.96 -17.96 15.44
CA VAL A 142 19.20 -17.55 16.83
C VAL A 142 19.91 -18.66 17.61
N PHE A 143 19.39 -19.89 17.52
CA PHE A 143 19.99 -21.03 18.19
C PHE A 143 21.44 -21.27 17.73
N CYS A 144 21.70 -21.19 16.41
CA CYS A 144 23.04 -21.34 15.86
C CYS A 144 24.02 -20.30 16.43
N ILE A 145 23.62 -19.03 16.50
CA ILE A 145 24.50 -17.98 17.06
C ILE A 145 24.76 -18.21 18.55
N LEU A 146 23.76 -18.59 19.33
CA LEU A 146 23.89 -18.81 20.75
C LEU A 146 24.82 -20.00 21.06
N VAL A 147 24.75 -21.06 20.27
CA VAL A 147 25.60 -22.25 20.46
C VAL A 147 27.04 -22.00 20.00
N THR A 148 27.22 -21.20 18.95
CA THR A 148 28.54 -21.03 18.32
C THR A 148 29.46 -20.08 19.09
N GLY A 149 28.92 -19.15 19.91
CA GLY A 149 29.86 -18.26 20.58
C GLY A 149 29.31 -17.11 21.41
N LYS A 150 28.03 -17.07 21.76
CA LYS A 150 27.44 -16.01 22.62
C LYS A 150 27.71 -14.57 22.14
N ASP A 151 27.90 -14.37 20.84
CA ASP A 151 28.11 -13.04 20.26
C ASP A 151 26.81 -12.25 20.28
N LEU A 152 26.60 -11.47 21.34
CA LEU A 152 25.42 -10.61 21.48
C LEU A 152 25.29 -9.62 20.32
N GLU A 153 26.42 -9.20 19.76
CA GLU A 153 26.48 -8.32 18.61
C GLU A 153 25.89 -8.98 17.36
N ARG A 154 26.28 -10.22 17.06
CA ARG A 154 25.70 -10.99 15.93
C ARG A 154 24.22 -11.23 16.12
N LEU A 155 23.78 -11.48 17.34
CA LEU A 155 22.36 -11.63 17.66
C LEU A 155 21.60 -10.33 17.39
N ALA A 156 22.15 -9.18 17.77
CA ALA A 156 21.55 -7.88 17.47
C ALA A 156 21.46 -7.63 15.96
N PHE A 157 22.49 -7.95 15.18
CA PHE A 157 22.46 -7.85 13.73
C PHE A 157 21.45 -8.81 13.09
N LEU A 158 21.29 -10.03 13.61
CA LEU A 158 20.29 -10.98 13.16
C LEU A 158 18.86 -10.44 13.40
N LEU A 159 18.60 -9.88 14.58
CA LEU A 159 17.30 -9.25 14.87
C LEU A 159 17.03 -8.02 13.99
N GLY A 160 18.07 -7.23 13.73
CA GLY A 160 18.01 -6.11 12.79
C GLY A 160 17.71 -6.58 11.36
N LEU A 161 18.37 -7.65 10.90
CA LEU A 161 18.09 -8.27 9.61
C LEU A 161 16.64 -8.76 9.52
N TYR A 162 16.16 -9.44 10.55
CA TYR A 162 14.77 -9.88 10.63
C TYR A 162 13.79 -8.72 10.53
N ALA A 163 14.03 -7.64 11.28
CA ALA A 163 13.19 -6.45 11.23
C ALA A 163 13.16 -5.82 9.83
N ILE A 164 14.31 -5.74 9.15
CA ILE A 164 14.41 -5.24 7.77
C ILE A 164 13.62 -6.14 6.81
N ILE A 165 13.78 -7.46 6.92
CA ILE A 165 13.05 -8.41 6.07
C ILE A 165 11.54 -8.28 6.29
N VAL A 166 11.07 -8.19 7.54
CA VAL A 166 9.65 -7.98 7.85
C VAL A 166 9.13 -6.68 7.25
N VAL A 167 9.89 -5.58 7.35
CA VAL A 167 9.51 -4.29 6.75
C VAL A 167 9.41 -4.40 5.23
N ILE A 168 10.39 -5.02 4.57
CA ILE A 168 10.37 -5.23 3.12
C ILE A 168 9.17 -6.10 2.72
N ASP A 169 8.93 -7.18 3.45
CA ASP A 169 7.82 -8.09 3.19
C ASP A 169 6.48 -7.38 3.31
N GLN A 170 6.22 -6.71 4.43
CA GLN A 170 4.93 -6.07 4.71
C GLN A 170 4.66 -4.82 3.88
N LEU A 171 5.68 -4.01 3.59
CA LEU A 171 5.51 -2.72 2.90
C LEU A 171 5.72 -2.81 1.38
N VAL A 172 6.49 -3.78 0.90
CA VAL A 172 6.85 -3.91 -0.52
C VAL A 172 6.28 -5.17 -1.15
N LEU A 173 6.61 -6.35 -0.61
CA LEU A 173 6.21 -7.62 -1.23
C LEU A 173 4.71 -7.83 -1.17
N GLN A 174 4.11 -7.71 -0.01
CA GLN A 174 2.67 -7.94 0.17
C GLN A 174 1.80 -6.98 -0.67
N PRO A 175 1.99 -5.64 -0.66
CA PRO A 175 1.21 -4.76 -1.52
C PRO A 175 1.43 -5.04 -3.01
N TRP A 176 2.65 -5.40 -3.41
CA TRP A 176 2.97 -5.69 -4.80
C TRP A 176 2.29 -6.97 -5.30
N LEU A 177 2.29 -8.02 -4.50
CA LEU A 177 1.64 -9.29 -4.79
C LEU A 177 0.12 -9.18 -4.73
N MET A 178 -0.41 -8.47 -3.73
CA MET A 178 -1.85 -8.27 -3.55
C MET A 178 -2.50 -7.44 -4.65
N LYS A 179 -1.80 -6.49 -5.28
CA LYS A 179 -2.32 -5.72 -6.44
C LYS A 179 -2.74 -6.62 -7.59
N LYS A 180 -2.11 -7.78 -7.74
CA LYS A 180 -2.39 -8.73 -8.84
C LYS A 180 -3.34 -9.86 -8.44
N ALA A 181 -3.39 -10.23 -7.17
CA ALA A 181 -4.05 -11.47 -6.75
C ALA A 181 -5.54 -11.30 -6.40
N THR A 182 -5.89 -10.37 -5.52
CA THR A 182 -7.30 -10.21 -5.06
C THR A 182 -7.52 -8.84 -4.46
N ARG A 183 -8.68 -8.21 -4.79
CA ARG A 183 -9.14 -7.00 -4.10
C ARG A 183 -9.92 -7.40 -2.84
N VAL A 184 -9.29 -8.11 -1.94
CA VAL A 184 -9.88 -8.41 -0.64
C VAL A 184 -9.83 -7.13 0.19
N PRO A 185 -10.93 -6.71 0.82
CA PRO A 185 -10.91 -5.55 1.70
C PRO A 185 -10.06 -5.83 2.95
N ILE A 186 -9.34 -4.83 3.40
CA ILE A 186 -8.36 -4.93 4.49
C ILE A 186 -8.98 -5.55 5.75
N TRP A 187 -10.21 -5.15 6.11
CA TRP A 187 -10.90 -5.70 7.28
C TRP A 187 -11.09 -7.22 7.21
N ALA A 188 -11.43 -7.76 6.01
CA ALA A 188 -11.62 -9.20 5.87
C ALA A 188 -10.29 -9.96 6.00
N SER A 189 -9.18 -9.37 5.54
CA SER A 189 -7.84 -9.96 5.69
C SER A 189 -7.39 -10.05 7.15
N ILE A 190 -7.94 -9.20 8.03
CA ILE A 190 -7.62 -9.19 9.46
C ILE A 190 -8.58 -10.09 10.24
N PHE A 191 -9.89 -9.87 10.07
CA PHE A 191 -10.88 -10.57 10.91
C PHE A 191 -11.08 -12.04 10.56
N VAL A 192 -11.01 -12.40 9.27
CA VAL A 192 -11.26 -13.80 8.86
C VAL A 192 -10.20 -14.76 9.41
N PRO A 193 -8.88 -14.48 9.34
CA PRO A 193 -7.88 -15.33 9.95
C PRO A 193 -8.04 -15.46 11.47
N ILE A 194 -8.42 -14.38 12.15
CA ILE A 194 -8.64 -14.38 13.60
C ILE A 194 -9.84 -15.28 13.95
N ILE A 195 -10.97 -15.08 13.29
CA ILE A 195 -12.18 -15.88 13.53
C ILE A 195 -11.95 -17.36 13.22
N LEU A 196 -11.35 -17.64 12.05
CA LEU A 196 -11.01 -19.02 11.68
C LEU A 196 -9.99 -19.65 12.63
N GLY A 197 -9.01 -18.88 13.09
CA GLY A 197 -8.01 -19.33 14.05
C GLY A 197 -8.58 -19.68 15.44
N ILE A 198 -9.65 -19.00 15.85
CA ILE A 198 -10.39 -19.33 17.08
C ILE A 198 -11.19 -20.63 16.89
N VAL A 199 -11.85 -20.80 15.73
CA VAL A 199 -12.71 -21.96 15.47
C VAL A 199 -11.87 -23.21 15.17
N ILE A 200 -10.82 -23.07 14.37
CA ILE A 200 -9.93 -24.16 13.97
C ILE A 200 -8.48 -23.65 14.17
N PRO A 201 -7.92 -23.86 15.37
CA PRO A 201 -6.56 -23.42 15.68
C PRO A 201 -5.55 -23.91 14.64
N PHE A 202 -4.56 -23.08 14.30
CA PHE A 202 -3.52 -23.32 13.29
C PHE A 202 -4.06 -23.41 11.86
N TRP A 203 -4.93 -24.36 11.54
CA TRP A 203 -5.47 -24.56 10.19
C TRP A 203 -6.37 -23.42 9.73
N GLY A 204 -7.10 -22.80 10.65
CA GLY A 204 -7.96 -21.64 10.34
C GLY A 204 -7.15 -20.44 9.85
N VAL A 205 -6.05 -20.13 10.50
CA VAL A 205 -5.15 -19.04 10.09
C VAL A 205 -4.49 -19.36 8.73
N LEU A 206 -4.03 -20.60 8.56
CA LEU A 206 -3.37 -21.04 7.33
C LEU A 206 -4.31 -21.05 6.12
N LEU A 207 -5.56 -21.50 6.31
CA LEU A 207 -6.54 -21.61 5.22
C LEU A 207 -7.30 -20.31 4.94
N ALA A 208 -7.25 -19.30 5.83
CA ALA A 208 -7.97 -18.05 5.67
C ALA A 208 -7.62 -17.30 4.36
N PRO A 209 -6.35 -17.12 3.97
CA PRO A 209 -6.00 -16.43 2.74
C PRO A 209 -6.52 -17.12 1.46
N PRO A 210 -6.35 -18.45 1.26
CA PRO A 210 -6.89 -19.12 0.10
C PRO A 210 -8.42 -19.14 0.07
N LEU A 211 -9.06 -19.25 1.24
CA LEU A 211 -10.51 -19.20 1.36
C LEU A 211 -11.04 -17.81 0.97
N LEU A 212 -10.40 -16.75 1.46
CA LEU A 212 -10.71 -15.38 1.06
C LEU A 212 -10.53 -15.15 -0.43
N ALA A 213 -9.46 -15.66 -1.03
CA ALA A 213 -9.21 -15.57 -2.46
C ALA A 213 -10.38 -16.18 -3.26
N ILE A 214 -10.87 -17.36 -2.85
CA ILE A 214 -12.01 -18.03 -3.46
C ILE A 214 -13.29 -17.22 -3.26
N VAL A 215 -13.64 -16.87 -2.03
CA VAL A 215 -14.89 -16.14 -1.68
C VAL A 215 -14.98 -14.82 -2.44
N TYR A 216 -13.89 -14.05 -2.50
CA TYR A 216 -13.87 -12.77 -3.21
C TYR A 216 -13.79 -12.91 -4.73
N ALA A 217 -13.30 -14.03 -5.25
CA ALA A 217 -13.38 -14.32 -6.69
C ALA A 217 -14.82 -14.43 -7.18
N PHE A 218 -15.73 -14.95 -6.34
CA PHE A 218 -17.16 -15.04 -6.66
C PHE A 218 -17.92 -13.71 -6.49
N ARG A 219 -17.45 -12.80 -5.65
CA ARG A 219 -18.11 -11.51 -5.40
C ARG A 219 -17.94 -10.46 -6.48
N LYS A 220 -17.13 -10.69 -7.52
CA LYS A 220 -16.98 -9.74 -8.64
C LYS A 220 -17.99 -10.03 -9.73
N PRO A 221 -18.95 -9.12 -10.00
CA PRO A 221 -19.54 -9.06 -11.31
C PRO A 221 -18.43 -8.70 -12.31
N LYS A 222 -18.21 -9.52 -13.31
CA LYS A 222 -17.43 -9.13 -14.49
C LYS A 222 -18.19 -8.00 -15.17
N VAL A 223 -17.91 -6.77 -14.79
CA VAL A 223 -18.24 -5.62 -15.64
C VAL A 223 -17.31 -5.76 -16.84
N ARG A 224 -17.80 -6.37 -17.90
CA ARG A 224 -17.18 -6.37 -19.21
C ARG A 224 -17.19 -4.91 -19.63
N GLN A 225 -16.03 -4.25 -19.58
CA GLN A 225 -15.87 -2.96 -20.20
C GLN A 225 -16.13 -3.16 -21.69
N VAL A 226 -17.30 -2.75 -22.12
CA VAL A 226 -17.59 -2.54 -23.53
C VAL A 226 -16.70 -1.36 -23.92
N LYS A 227 -15.60 -1.64 -24.61
CA LYS A 227 -14.84 -0.61 -25.31
C LYS A 227 -15.78 -0.07 -26.39
N LEU A 228 -16.27 1.16 -26.20
CA LEU A 228 -16.82 2.02 -27.24
C LEU A 228 -15.69 2.45 -28.17
#